data_5e8b64852fd95fc288007a75dfec7613
#
_entry.id   5e8b64852fd95fc288007a75dfec7613
#
_cell.length_a   1.000
_cell.length_b   1.000
_cell.length_c   1.000
_cell.angle_alpha   90.00
_cell.angle_beta   90.00
_cell.angle_gamma   90.00
#
_symmetry.space_group_name_H-M   'P 1'
#
loop_
_entity.id
_entity.type
_entity.pdbx_description
1 polymer ?
#
loop_
_entity_poly.entity_id
_entity_poly.type
_entity_poly.pdbx_seq_one_letter_code
_entity_poly.pdbx_strand_id
1 'polypeptide(L)'
;GMTLGVTMLGTIGCMNQDSASSNDVLKVGAISFAGTLEPTENYFSWAVVRFGIGETLIKFDDQMKATPWLATSWKQGDDKLTWTFTINDKVKFSNGNSLTAEAVKASLERTFAKSKRAKTFFNYTEITANGQELTIKTDKEYYNLPNLLGDPLFLIMDVTAEANGRDIAKEGPIGTGPYVVSSFTKERAELKRNDNYWDGKAGFAKVEIPSINDANTRAMALQAGDVDMAVNIGP
;
A
#
# COMPACT_ATOMS: atom_id res chain seq x y z
N GLY A 1 15.00 -24.46 18.06
CA GLY A 1 13.95 -23.49 18.06
C GLY A 1 14.34 -22.27 17.27
N MET A 2 14.06 -22.26 15.95
CA MET A 2 14.17 -21.02 15.16
C MET A 2 12.94 -20.20 15.44
N THR A 3 13.09 -19.21 16.30
CA THR A 3 12.18 -18.08 16.34
C THR A 3 12.41 -17.29 15.05
N LEU A 4 11.61 -17.56 14.02
CA LEU A 4 11.48 -16.63 12.91
C LEU A 4 10.81 -15.38 13.50
N GLY A 5 11.64 -14.46 13.97
CA GLY A 5 11.20 -13.11 14.21
C GLY A 5 10.80 -12.52 12.87
N VAL A 6 9.50 -12.55 12.59
CA VAL A 6 8.97 -11.93 11.39
C VAL A 6 8.95 -10.43 11.64
N THR A 7 10.09 -9.80 11.56
CA THR A 7 10.17 -8.39 11.27
C THR A 7 9.96 -8.21 9.76
N MET A 8 8.72 -8.41 9.33
CA MET A 8 8.35 -8.08 7.97
C MET A 8 8.12 -6.57 7.86
N LEU A 9 9.20 -5.85 7.73
CA LEU A 9 9.19 -4.44 7.33
C LEU A 9 9.22 -4.29 5.80
N GLY A 10 9.11 -5.39 5.07
CA GLY A 10 9.01 -5.40 3.63
C GLY A 10 7.62 -5.79 3.15
N THR A 11 7.21 -5.27 2.03
CA THR A 11 6.07 -5.80 1.29
C THR A 11 6.40 -7.22 0.82
N ILE A 12 5.42 -8.11 0.82
CA ILE A 12 5.59 -9.49 0.30
C ILE A 12 6.15 -9.46 -1.13
N GLY A 13 5.77 -8.43 -1.91
CA GLY A 13 6.26 -8.25 -3.27
C GLY A 13 7.74 -7.97 -3.41
N CYS A 14 8.41 -7.53 -2.36
CA CYS A 14 9.84 -7.23 -2.37
C CYS A 14 10.70 -8.39 -1.85
N MET A 15 10.11 -9.53 -1.56
CA MET A 15 10.85 -10.70 -1.11
C MET A 15 11.67 -11.27 -2.26
N ASN A 16 12.99 -11.30 -2.10
CA ASN A 16 13.87 -12.00 -3.03
C ASN A 16 13.59 -13.50 -2.97
N GLN A 17 13.28 -14.07 -4.10
CA GLN A 17 13.14 -15.50 -4.27
C GLN A 17 14.29 -16.07 -5.06
N ASP A 18 15.24 -16.63 -4.34
CA ASP A 18 16.27 -17.47 -4.96
C ASP A 18 15.81 -18.92 -5.16
N SER A 19 14.63 -19.27 -4.65
CA SER A 19 14.05 -20.62 -4.80
C SER A 19 12.56 -20.52 -5.11
N ALA A 20 12.24 -20.26 -6.37
CA ALA A 20 10.87 -20.37 -6.84
C ALA A 20 10.37 -21.81 -6.65
N SER A 21 9.30 -22.01 -5.88
CA SER A 21 8.58 -23.28 -5.93
C SER A 21 8.07 -23.49 -7.36
N SER A 22 7.96 -24.74 -7.82
CA SER A 22 7.46 -25.06 -9.17
C SER A 22 6.10 -24.44 -9.47
N ASN A 23 5.32 -24.01 -8.45
CA ASN A 23 4.01 -23.41 -8.58
C ASN A 23 4.03 -21.87 -8.43
N ASP A 24 5.17 -21.29 -8.00
CA ASP A 24 5.35 -19.85 -7.86
C ASP A 24 4.20 -19.16 -7.09
N VAL A 25 3.70 -19.82 -6.04
CA VAL A 25 2.59 -19.39 -5.21
C VAL A 25 3.05 -19.26 -3.76
N LEU A 26 2.81 -18.09 -3.16
CA LEU A 26 2.98 -17.87 -1.73
C LEU A 26 1.63 -18.00 -1.03
N LYS A 27 1.56 -18.79 0.04
CA LYS A 27 0.37 -18.96 0.88
C LYS A 27 0.60 -18.30 2.23
N VAL A 28 -0.25 -17.33 2.56
CA VAL A 28 -0.15 -16.53 3.79
C VAL A 28 -1.44 -16.65 4.59
N GLY A 29 -1.38 -17.34 5.74
CA GLY A 29 -2.49 -17.38 6.68
C GLY A 29 -2.62 -16.06 7.42
N ALA A 30 -3.77 -15.40 7.35
CA ALA A 30 -3.99 -14.09 7.93
C ALA A 30 -5.36 -13.96 8.58
N ILE A 31 -5.53 -12.92 9.41
CA ILE A 31 -6.83 -12.53 9.94
C ILE A 31 -7.70 -12.01 8.79
N SER A 32 -9.00 -12.22 8.88
CA SER A 32 -9.97 -11.77 7.88
C SER A 32 -9.84 -10.29 7.54
N PHE A 33 -10.02 -9.95 6.28
CA PHE A 33 -10.19 -8.57 5.80
C PHE A 33 -11.58 -7.98 6.17
N ALA A 34 -12.34 -8.68 7.02
CA ALA A 34 -13.66 -8.24 7.50
C ALA A 34 -14.65 -7.83 6.39
N GLY A 35 -14.49 -8.37 5.19
CA GLY A 35 -15.44 -8.23 4.10
C GLY A 35 -15.25 -7.02 3.19
N THR A 36 -14.19 -6.24 3.34
CA THR A 36 -13.91 -5.11 2.45
C THR A 36 -12.43 -4.94 2.17
N LEU A 37 -12.13 -4.43 0.98
CA LEU A 37 -10.78 -4.01 0.57
C LEU A 37 -10.68 -2.48 0.47
N GLU A 38 -11.68 -1.74 0.96
CA GLU A 38 -11.66 -0.28 0.97
C GLU A 38 -10.61 0.24 1.95
N PRO A 39 -9.53 0.90 1.47
CA PRO A 39 -8.41 1.29 2.33
C PRO A 39 -8.78 2.33 3.40
N THR A 40 -9.83 3.12 3.17
CA THR A 40 -10.25 4.16 4.11
C THR A 40 -11.10 3.64 5.27
N GLU A 41 -11.54 2.38 5.21
CA GLU A 41 -12.29 1.74 6.28
C GLU A 41 -11.36 1.05 7.28
N ASN A 42 -11.57 1.30 8.56
CA ASN A 42 -10.75 0.74 9.65
C ASN A 42 -9.25 0.90 9.36
N TYR A 43 -8.50 -0.19 9.41
CA TYR A 43 -7.06 -0.23 9.12
C TYR A 43 -6.72 -1.09 7.90
N PHE A 44 -7.65 -1.27 6.96
CA PHE A 44 -7.41 -2.12 5.79
C PHE A 44 -6.31 -1.61 4.87
N SER A 45 -6.01 -0.31 4.90
CA SER A 45 -4.84 0.25 4.23
C SER A 45 -3.53 -0.45 4.64
N TRP A 46 -3.42 -0.86 5.89
CA TRP A 46 -2.25 -1.61 6.37
C TRP A 46 -2.06 -2.93 5.64
N ALA A 47 -3.16 -3.67 5.44
CA ALA A 47 -3.12 -4.93 4.68
C ALA A 47 -2.79 -4.66 3.21
N VAL A 48 -3.42 -3.66 2.61
CA VAL A 48 -3.23 -3.31 1.19
C VAL A 48 -1.77 -2.94 0.90
N VAL A 49 -1.12 -2.19 1.79
CA VAL A 49 0.30 -1.85 1.63
C VAL A 49 1.20 -3.05 1.99
N ARG A 50 0.91 -3.75 3.06
CA ARG A 50 1.72 -4.89 3.51
C ARG A 50 1.76 -6.01 2.48
N PHE A 51 0.66 -6.29 1.81
CA PHE A 51 0.60 -7.31 0.76
C PHE A 51 1.06 -6.82 -0.61
N GLY A 52 1.54 -5.59 -0.71
CA GLY A 52 2.15 -5.10 -1.94
C GLY A 52 1.14 -4.73 -3.03
N ILE A 53 -0.07 -4.32 -2.66
CA ILE A 53 -1.09 -3.82 -3.59
C ILE A 53 -0.92 -2.31 -3.79
N GLY A 54 -0.73 -1.58 -2.69
CA GLY A 54 -0.57 -0.14 -2.68
C GLY A 54 0.74 0.31 -2.07
N GLU A 55 1.16 1.50 -2.45
CA GLU A 55 2.39 2.14 -1.97
C GLU A 55 2.11 3.59 -1.59
N THR A 56 2.98 4.16 -0.75
CA THR A 56 2.90 5.55 -0.29
C THR A 56 3.99 6.41 -0.93
N LEU A 57 3.91 7.72 -0.75
CA LEU A 57 4.88 8.65 -1.34
C LEU A 57 6.29 8.46 -0.79
N ILE A 58 6.38 8.08 0.48
CA ILE A 58 7.67 7.88 1.16
C ILE A 58 7.75 6.48 1.76
N LYS A 59 8.96 6.04 2.00
CA LYS A 59 9.26 4.78 2.67
C LYS A 59 10.08 5.08 3.92
N PHE A 60 9.86 4.33 4.99
CA PHE A 60 10.67 4.49 6.20
C PHE A 60 11.91 3.60 6.14
N ASP A 61 13.05 4.14 6.58
CA ASP A 61 14.24 3.35 6.84
C ASP A 61 14.15 2.68 8.23
N ASP A 62 15.20 1.96 8.62
CA ASP A 62 15.26 1.24 9.89
C ASP A 62 15.20 2.18 11.12
N GLN A 63 15.44 3.46 10.93
CA GLN A 63 15.40 4.49 11.96
C GLN A 63 14.10 5.31 11.91
N MET A 64 13.12 4.84 11.16
CA MET A 64 11.81 5.50 10.94
C MET A 64 11.95 6.88 10.29
N LYS A 65 13.02 7.09 9.52
CA LYS A 65 13.22 8.30 8.74
C LYS A 65 12.58 8.15 7.36
N ALA A 66 11.92 9.20 6.89
CA ALA A 66 11.31 9.22 5.55
C ALA A 66 12.40 9.17 4.46
N THR A 67 12.22 8.25 3.53
CA THR A 67 13.07 8.10 2.35
C THR A 67 12.22 8.08 1.09
N PRO A 68 12.80 8.36 -0.10
CA PRO A 68 12.06 8.36 -1.36
C PRO A 68 11.40 7.01 -1.67
N TRP A 69 10.23 7.08 -2.28
CA TRP A 69 9.53 5.93 -2.86
C TRP A 69 8.76 6.39 -4.10
N LEU A 70 7.43 6.66 -4.01
CA LEU A 70 6.68 7.24 -5.12
C LEU A 70 7.04 8.71 -5.34
N ALA A 71 7.46 9.42 -4.31
CA ALA A 71 8.10 10.72 -4.41
C ALA A 71 9.63 10.55 -4.38
N THR A 72 10.34 11.21 -5.29
CA THR A 72 11.80 11.14 -5.38
C THR A 72 12.48 12.17 -4.47
N SER A 73 11.81 13.28 -4.18
CA SER A 73 12.31 14.34 -3.33
C SER A 73 11.17 15.22 -2.83
N TRP A 74 11.45 16.01 -1.82
CA TRP A 74 10.51 16.98 -1.27
C TRP A 74 11.25 18.09 -0.55
N LYS A 75 10.60 19.23 -0.42
CA LYS A 75 11.10 20.36 0.38
C LYS A 75 9.96 21.16 0.97
N GLN A 76 10.21 21.75 2.14
CA GLN A 76 9.32 22.70 2.76
C GLN A 76 9.62 24.10 2.24
N GLY A 77 8.57 24.88 1.94
CA GLY A 77 8.71 26.28 1.56
C GLY A 77 9.02 27.19 2.76
N ASP A 78 9.46 28.42 2.47
CA ASP A 78 9.83 29.40 3.50
C ASP A 78 8.65 29.81 4.40
N ASP A 79 7.41 29.69 3.90
CA ASP A 79 6.20 29.93 4.69
C ASP A 79 5.94 28.84 5.74
N LYS A 80 6.67 27.73 5.66
CA LYS A 80 6.54 26.52 6.51
C LYS A 80 5.16 25.85 6.44
N LEU A 81 4.30 26.29 5.51
CA LEU A 81 2.97 25.74 5.28
C LEU A 81 2.90 24.94 3.99
N THR A 82 3.84 25.16 3.07
CA THR A 82 3.81 24.59 1.73
C THR A 82 4.91 23.55 1.59
N TRP A 83 4.53 22.32 1.21
CA TRP A 83 5.45 21.24 0.89
C TRP A 83 5.33 20.90 -0.58
N THR A 84 6.45 20.77 -1.28
CA THR A 84 6.53 20.38 -2.69
C THR A 84 7.19 19.03 -2.81
N PHE A 85 6.51 18.11 -3.48
CA PHE A 85 6.97 16.73 -3.74
C PHE A 85 7.19 16.56 -5.23
N THR A 86 8.30 15.95 -5.61
CA THR A 86 8.53 15.50 -6.97
C THR A 86 8.12 14.05 -7.10
N ILE A 87 7.16 13.76 -7.96
CA ILE A 87 6.63 12.42 -8.16
C ILE A 87 7.51 11.66 -9.16
N ASN A 88 7.83 10.42 -8.83
CA ASN A 88 8.65 9.56 -9.66
C ASN A 88 7.95 9.25 -10.98
N ASP A 89 8.55 9.66 -12.10
CA ASP A 89 7.98 9.52 -13.43
C ASP A 89 8.07 8.10 -14.02
N LYS A 90 8.75 7.20 -13.34
CA LYS A 90 8.86 5.79 -13.73
C LYS A 90 7.72 4.92 -13.22
N VAL A 91 6.93 5.45 -12.28
CA VAL A 91 5.86 4.69 -11.62
C VAL A 91 4.65 4.56 -12.52
N LYS A 92 4.08 3.36 -12.57
CA LYS A 92 2.81 3.07 -13.21
C LYS A 92 1.87 2.39 -12.24
N PHE A 93 0.59 2.67 -12.38
CA PHE A 93 -0.44 1.87 -11.76
C PHE A 93 -0.54 0.49 -12.43
N SER A 94 -1.13 -0.47 -11.75
CA SER A 94 -1.27 -1.85 -12.26
C SER A 94 -2.07 -1.94 -13.56
N ASN A 95 -2.92 -0.95 -13.85
CA ASN A 95 -3.65 -0.86 -15.12
C ASN A 95 -2.84 -0.20 -16.26
N GLY A 96 -1.60 0.16 -16.01
CA GLY A 96 -0.70 0.78 -17.00
C GLY A 96 -0.73 2.29 -17.05
N ASN A 97 -1.65 2.94 -16.35
CA ASN A 97 -1.67 4.40 -16.28
C ASN A 97 -0.44 4.94 -15.54
N SER A 98 0.12 6.02 -16.04
CA SER A 98 1.28 6.67 -15.42
C SER A 98 0.90 7.38 -14.13
N LEU A 99 1.79 7.33 -13.13
CA LEU A 99 1.65 8.11 -11.93
C LEU A 99 2.07 9.56 -12.20
N THR A 100 1.16 10.49 -11.97
CA THR A 100 1.37 11.92 -12.11
C THR A 100 1.02 12.63 -10.80
N ALA A 101 1.42 13.88 -10.66
CA ALA A 101 1.01 14.67 -9.50
C ALA A 101 -0.52 14.84 -9.43
N GLU A 102 -1.20 14.93 -10.57
CA GLU A 102 -2.67 14.99 -10.61
C GLU A 102 -3.30 13.69 -10.08
N ALA A 103 -2.75 12.53 -10.42
CA ALA A 103 -3.22 11.25 -9.91
C ALA A 103 -3.03 11.15 -8.39
N VAL A 104 -1.90 11.63 -7.87
CA VAL A 104 -1.62 11.67 -6.43
C VAL A 104 -2.60 12.61 -5.73
N LYS A 105 -2.82 13.79 -6.28
CA LYS A 105 -3.80 14.76 -5.76
C LYS A 105 -5.18 14.13 -5.64
N ALA A 106 -5.68 13.53 -6.71
CA ALA A 106 -7.00 12.87 -6.72
C ALA A 106 -7.10 11.78 -5.67
N SER A 107 -6.05 10.98 -5.52
CA SER A 107 -5.99 9.90 -4.50
C SER A 107 -6.05 10.46 -3.08
N LEU A 108 -5.25 11.48 -2.77
CA LEU A 108 -5.25 12.12 -1.45
C LEU A 108 -6.59 12.78 -1.14
N GLU A 109 -7.18 13.48 -2.11
CA GLU A 109 -8.49 14.10 -1.94
C GLU A 109 -9.57 13.06 -1.65
N ARG A 110 -9.55 11.92 -2.34
CA ARG A 110 -10.46 10.80 -2.06
C ARG A 110 -10.29 10.29 -0.63
N THR A 111 -9.06 10.09 -0.19
CA THR A 111 -8.77 9.62 1.17
C THR A 111 -9.33 10.59 2.21
N PHE A 112 -9.12 11.88 2.06
CA PHE A 112 -9.66 12.89 2.97
C PHE A 112 -11.19 13.00 2.93
N ALA A 113 -11.80 12.75 1.77
CA ALA A 113 -13.26 12.76 1.64
C ALA A 113 -13.92 11.57 2.33
N LYS A 114 -13.27 10.40 2.33
CA LYS A 114 -13.84 9.14 2.84
C LYS A 114 -13.41 8.80 4.25
N SER A 115 -12.22 9.20 4.68
CA SER A 115 -11.66 8.84 5.98
C SER A 115 -11.66 10.02 6.94
N LYS A 116 -12.40 9.88 8.04
CA LYS A 116 -12.33 10.84 9.15
C LYS A 116 -10.96 10.81 9.84
N ARG A 117 -10.27 9.68 9.78
CA ARG A 117 -8.96 9.47 10.41
C ARG A 117 -7.87 10.27 9.72
N ALA A 118 -7.99 10.55 8.42
CA ALA A 118 -7.00 11.33 7.67
C ALA A 118 -6.74 12.70 8.31
N LYS A 119 -7.79 13.38 8.76
CA LYS A 119 -7.70 14.70 9.39
C LYS A 119 -7.03 14.69 10.76
N THR A 120 -6.86 13.52 11.37
CA THR A 120 -6.11 13.39 12.62
C THR A 120 -4.60 13.42 12.39
N PHE A 121 -4.14 13.15 11.17
CA PHE A 121 -2.73 13.26 10.79
C PHE A 121 -2.34 14.67 10.42
N PHE A 122 -3.07 15.28 9.50
CA PHE A 122 -2.89 16.66 9.09
C PHE A 122 -4.13 17.18 8.35
N ASN A 123 -4.17 18.49 8.14
CA ASN A 123 -5.20 19.14 7.31
C ASN A 123 -4.51 20.03 6.29
N TYR A 124 -5.07 20.08 5.10
CA TYR A 124 -4.56 20.94 4.03
C TYR A 124 -5.62 21.98 3.65
N THR A 125 -5.15 23.12 3.15
CA THR A 125 -5.99 24.17 2.57
C THR A 125 -6.04 24.06 1.06
N GLU A 126 -4.98 23.53 0.44
CA GLU A 126 -4.87 23.41 -1.00
C GLU A 126 -3.90 22.29 -1.39
N ILE A 127 -4.24 21.54 -2.44
CA ILE A 127 -3.33 20.65 -3.14
C ILE A 127 -3.33 21.05 -4.60
N THR A 128 -2.14 21.29 -5.16
CA THR A 128 -1.97 21.62 -6.58
C THR A 128 -1.05 20.62 -7.25
N ALA A 129 -1.30 20.38 -8.52
CA ALA A 129 -0.51 19.44 -9.32
C ALA A 129 -0.13 20.08 -10.63
N ASN A 130 1.16 19.95 -11.01
CA ASN A 130 1.70 20.41 -12.28
C ASN A 130 2.72 19.38 -12.76
N GLY A 131 2.34 18.57 -13.76
CA GLY A 131 3.19 17.48 -14.24
C GLY A 131 3.51 16.48 -13.13
N GLN A 132 4.76 16.39 -12.73
CA GLN A 132 5.24 15.53 -11.65
C GLN A 132 5.45 16.29 -10.33
N GLU A 133 5.08 17.54 -10.27
CA GLU A 133 5.22 18.36 -9.07
C GLU A 133 3.89 18.47 -8.33
N LEU A 134 3.89 17.99 -7.09
CA LEU A 134 2.75 18.04 -6.17
C LEU A 134 3.06 19.04 -5.07
N THR A 135 2.16 20.00 -4.86
CA THR A 135 2.29 20.98 -3.79
C THR A 135 1.13 20.85 -2.82
N ILE A 136 1.44 20.67 -1.54
CA ILE A 136 0.45 20.60 -0.46
C ILE A 136 0.65 21.79 0.46
N LYS A 137 -0.37 22.62 0.57
CA LYS A 137 -0.41 23.71 1.54
C LYS A 137 -1.26 23.27 2.73
N THR A 138 -0.68 23.31 3.92
CA THR A 138 -1.34 22.87 5.15
C THR A 138 -1.98 24.05 5.90
N ASP A 139 -2.88 23.74 6.82
CA ASP A 139 -3.58 24.71 7.66
C ASP A 139 -2.69 25.34 8.74
N LYS A 140 -1.65 24.60 9.12
CA LYS A 140 -0.63 25.01 10.09
C LYS A 140 0.70 24.36 9.75
N GLU A 141 1.75 24.70 10.46
CA GLU A 141 3.07 24.09 10.26
C GLU A 141 3.05 22.61 10.67
N TYR A 142 3.50 21.74 9.74
CA TYR A 142 3.79 20.32 9.98
C TYR A 142 5.22 20.07 9.52
N TYR A 143 6.18 20.09 10.44
CA TYR A 143 7.60 19.91 10.10
C TYR A 143 7.93 18.49 9.62
N ASN A 144 7.05 17.54 9.90
CA ASN A 144 7.22 16.13 9.55
C ASN A 144 6.16 15.62 8.57
N LEU A 145 5.59 16.48 7.73
CA LEU A 145 4.55 16.08 6.77
C LEU A 145 4.95 14.86 5.93
N PRO A 146 6.18 14.76 5.41
CA PRO A 146 6.58 13.55 4.67
C PRO A 146 6.39 12.27 5.49
N ASN A 147 6.76 12.26 6.76
CA ASN A 147 6.58 11.10 7.64
C ASN A 147 5.09 10.74 7.81
N LEU A 148 4.22 11.74 7.96
CA LEU A 148 2.78 11.51 8.08
C LEU A 148 2.22 10.85 6.81
N LEU A 149 2.69 11.25 5.65
CA LEU A 149 2.29 10.67 4.35
C LEU A 149 2.80 9.24 4.12
N GLY A 150 3.68 8.75 4.98
CA GLY A 150 4.12 7.36 4.97
C GLY A 150 3.17 6.40 5.68
N ASP A 151 2.15 6.90 6.38
CA ASP A 151 1.12 6.03 6.93
C ASP A 151 0.38 5.33 5.79
N PRO A 152 0.12 4.01 5.90
CA PRO A 152 -0.60 3.27 4.86
C PRO A 152 -1.94 3.85 4.45
N LEU A 153 -2.60 4.62 5.31
CA LEU A 153 -3.85 5.31 4.96
C LEU A 153 -3.69 6.18 3.71
N PHE A 154 -2.51 6.76 3.51
CA PHE A 154 -2.22 7.67 2.41
C PHE A 154 -1.66 6.95 1.17
N LEU A 155 -1.85 5.63 1.07
CA LEU A 155 -1.50 4.90 -0.16
C LEU A 155 -2.13 5.56 -1.38
N ILE A 156 -1.44 5.45 -2.49
CA ILE A 156 -1.86 6.11 -3.74
C ILE A 156 -2.56 5.09 -4.63
N MET A 157 -3.79 5.39 -5.04
CA MET A 157 -4.58 4.58 -5.96
C MET A 157 -4.99 5.38 -7.19
N ASP A 158 -5.30 4.68 -8.27
CA ASP A 158 -5.87 5.30 -9.47
C ASP A 158 -7.39 5.50 -9.28
N VAL A 159 -7.78 6.72 -8.97
CA VAL A 159 -9.18 7.10 -8.74
C VAL A 159 -10.02 6.98 -10.03
N THR A 160 -9.40 7.06 -11.20
CA THR A 160 -10.12 6.92 -12.48
C THR A 160 -10.67 5.50 -12.66
N ALA A 161 -10.03 4.49 -12.09
CA ALA A 161 -10.54 3.12 -12.12
C ALA A 161 -11.89 3.00 -11.39
N GLU A 162 -12.04 3.66 -10.26
CA GLU A 162 -13.31 3.71 -9.52
C GLU A 162 -14.38 4.46 -10.32
N ALA A 163 -14.03 5.60 -10.92
CA ALA A 163 -14.93 6.37 -11.77
C ALA A 163 -15.41 5.55 -12.99
N ASN A 164 -14.59 4.62 -13.45
CA ASN A 164 -14.90 3.72 -14.57
C ASN A 164 -15.59 2.42 -14.14
N GLY A 165 -16.03 2.32 -12.89
CA GLY A 165 -16.88 1.23 -12.43
C GLY A 165 -16.23 0.19 -11.51
N ARG A 166 -14.94 0.34 -11.16
CA ARG A 166 -14.31 -0.57 -10.22
C ARG A 166 -14.90 -0.40 -8.82
N ASP A 167 -15.31 -1.51 -8.23
CA ASP A 167 -15.78 -1.55 -6.83
C ASP A 167 -14.57 -1.80 -5.91
N ILE A 168 -14.08 -0.74 -5.28
CA ILE A 168 -12.87 -0.80 -4.46
C ILE A 168 -13.04 -1.75 -3.26
N ALA A 169 -14.22 -1.76 -2.65
CA ALA A 169 -14.48 -2.63 -1.49
C ALA A 169 -14.39 -4.11 -1.84
N LYS A 170 -14.80 -4.50 -3.04
CA LYS A 170 -14.86 -5.89 -3.50
C LYS A 170 -13.66 -6.31 -4.34
N GLU A 171 -13.14 -5.40 -5.15
CA GLU A 171 -12.10 -5.70 -6.14
C GLU A 171 -10.72 -5.19 -5.71
N GLY A 172 -10.66 -4.33 -4.70
CA GLY A 172 -9.45 -3.68 -4.24
C GLY A 172 -9.06 -2.46 -5.08
N PRO A 173 -8.19 -1.61 -4.54
CA PRO A 173 -7.69 -0.45 -5.27
C PRO A 173 -6.76 -0.84 -6.40
N ILE A 174 -6.74 -0.04 -7.46
CA ILE A 174 -5.68 -0.08 -8.47
C ILE A 174 -4.52 0.76 -7.93
N GLY A 175 -3.49 0.09 -7.47
CA GLY A 175 -2.32 0.71 -6.88
C GLY A 175 -1.09 0.61 -7.76
N THR A 176 0.05 0.96 -7.17
CA THR A 176 1.36 0.94 -7.83
C THR A 176 2.22 -0.24 -7.40
N GLY A 177 1.73 -1.06 -6.49
CA GLY A 177 2.47 -2.16 -5.89
C GLY A 177 2.71 -3.35 -6.83
N PRO A 178 3.53 -4.32 -6.39
CA PRO A 178 3.87 -5.48 -7.21
C PRO A 178 2.74 -6.49 -7.39
N TYR A 179 1.61 -6.34 -6.68
CA TYR A 179 0.47 -7.25 -6.75
C TYR A 179 -0.85 -6.53 -6.98
N VAL A 180 -1.78 -7.27 -7.57
CA VAL A 180 -3.17 -6.85 -7.82
C VAL A 180 -4.10 -7.91 -7.23
N VAL A 181 -5.23 -7.49 -6.67
CA VAL A 181 -6.25 -8.42 -6.22
C VAL A 181 -6.91 -9.08 -7.42
N SER A 182 -6.89 -10.42 -7.45
CA SER A 182 -7.55 -11.22 -8.49
C SER A 182 -8.88 -11.77 -8.02
N SER A 183 -9.04 -12.08 -6.73
CA SER A 183 -10.32 -12.45 -6.14
C SER A 183 -10.34 -12.16 -4.65
N PHE A 184 -11.52 -11.93 -4.11
CA PHE A 184 -11.70 -11.62 -2.71
C PHE A 184 -13.05 -12.11 -2.19
N THR A 185 -13.00 -12.87 -1.09
CA THR A 185 -14.15 -13.26 -0.27
C THR A 185 -13.79 -13.10 1.20
N LYS A 186 -14.75 -13.27 2.10
CA LYS A 186 -14.47 -13.24 3.54
C LYS A 186 -13.47 -14.31 3.99
N GLU A 187 -13.44 -15.43 3.27
CA GLU A 187 -12.62 -16.59 3.62
C GLU A 187 -11.23 -16.53 3.00
N ARG A 188 -11.07 -15.79 1.90
CA ARG A 188 -9.83 -15.85 1.13
C ARG A 188 -9.67 -14.65 0.21
N ALA A 189 -8.46 -14.13 0.16
CA ALA A 189 -8.02 -13.21 -0.87
C ALA A 189 -6.98 -13.89 -1.76
N GLU A 190 -7.00 -13.57 -3.05
CA GLU A 190 -5.97 -14.00 -4.00
C GLU A 190 -5.42 -12.78 -4.73
N LEU A 191 -4.09 -12.74 -4.83
CA LEU A 191 -3.34 -11.71 -5.53
C LEU A 191 -2.62 -12.33 -6.70
N LYS A 192 -2.46 -11.57 -7.76
CA LYS A 192 -1.62 -11.90 -8.91
C LYS A 192 -0.55 -10.84 -9.09
N ARG A 193 0.55 -11.22 -9.71
CA ARG A 193 1.65 -10.32 -10.04
C ARG A 193 1.15 -9.15 -10.90
N ASN A 194 1.61 -7.95 -10.59
CA ASN A 194 1.42 -6.76 -11.43
C ASN A 194 2.52 -6.74 -12.50
N ASP A 195 2.15 -6.99 -13.75
CA ASP A 195 3.11 -7.00 -14.86
C ASP A 195 3.62 -5.60 -15.24
N ASN A 196 2.95 -4.56 -14.74
CA ASN A 196 3.35 -3.15 -14.94
C ASN A 196 4.15 -2.59 -13.76
N TYR A 197 4.61 -3.45 -12.85
CA TYR A 197 5.31 -2.97 -11.66
C TYR A 197 6.58 -2.23 -12.02
N TRP A 198 6.72 -1.04 -11.48
CA TRP A 198 7.76 -0.06 -11.83
C TRP A 198 9.15 -0.37 -11.23
N ASP A 199 9.22 -1.15 -10.17
CA ASP A 199 10.45 -1.42 -9.41
C ASP A 199 10.82 -2.90 -9.47
N GLY A 200 10.89 -3.44 -10.67
CA GLY A 200 11.28 -4.81 -10.93
C GLY A 200 10.11 -5.77 -11.05
N LYS A 201 10.37 -7.04 -10.80
CA LYS A 201 9.40 -8.12 -10.88
C LYS A 201 9.12 -8.68 -9.49
N ALA A 202 7.85 -8.86 -9.16
CA ALA A 202 7.46 -9.53 -7.93
C ALA A 202 8.01 -10.96 -7.87
N GLY A 203 8.39 -11.40 -6.66
CA GLY A 203 8.99 -12.70 -6.45
C GLY A 203 8.06 -13.87 -6.78
N PHE A 204 6.79 -13.80 -6.36
CA PHE A 204 5.78 -14.82 -6.62
C PHE A 204 4.82 -14.39 -7.72
N ALA A 205 4.37 -15.33 -8.54
CA ALA A 205 3.34 -15.07 -9.54
C ALA A 205 1.97 -14.85 -8.88
N LYS A 206 1.74 -15.51 -7.76
CA LYS A 206 0.45 -15.53 -7.07
C LYS A 206 0.66 -15.54 -5.56
N VAL A 207 -0.22 -14.85 -4.84
CA VAL A 207 -0.31 -14.90 -3.37
C VAL A 207 -1.72 -15.33 -3.00
N GLU A 208 -1.83 -16.36 -2.19
CA GLU A 208 -3.10 -16.85 -1.63
C GLU A 208 -3.13 -16.53 -0.14
N ILE A 209 -4.20 -15.88 0.30
CA ILE A 209 -4.34 -15.41 1.68
C ILE A 209 -5.63 -15.99 2.26
N PRO A 210 -5.59 -17.25 2.78
CA PRO A 210 -6.73 -17.79 3.51
C PRO A 210 -6.92 -17.05 4.83
N SER A 211 -8.16 -16.79 5.19
CA SER A 211 -8.54 -16.19 6.46
C SER A 211 -8.52 -17.25 7.56
N ILE A 212 -7.62 -17.10 8.53
CA ILE A 212 -7.48 -17.99 9.68
C ILE A 212 -7.47 -17.11 10.92
N ASN A 213 -8.65 -16.91 11.55
CA ASN A 213 -8.82 -15.96 12.63
C ASN A 213 -8.22 -16.42 13.96
N ASP A 214 -8.19 -17.74 14.20
CA ASP A 214 -7.60 -18.28 15.41
C ASP A 214 -6.08 -18.38 15.30
N ALA A 215 -5.36 -17.77 16.25
CA ALA A 215 -3.90 -17.73 16.26
C ALA A 215 -3.26 -19.13 16.35
N ASN A 216 -3.84 -20.03 17.13
CA ASN A 216 -3.36 -21.40 17.25
C ASN A 216 -3.54 -22.18 15.94
N THR A 217 -4.67 -21.98 15.28
CA THR A 217 -4.94 -22.61 13.97
C THR A 217 -3.98 -22.09 12.91
N ARG A 218 -3.64 -20.80 12.91
CA ARG A 218 -2.63 -20.24 12.01
C ARG A 218 -1.25 -20.85 12.25
N ALA A 219 -0.86 -21.00 13.51
CA ALA A 219 0.41 -21.63 13.90
C ALA A 219 0.47 -23.10 13.45
N MET A 220 -0.62 -23.83 13.63
CA MET A 220 -0.72 -25.22 13.19
C MET A 220 -0.66 -25.35 11.68
N ALA A 221 -1.32 -24.49 10.93
CA ALA A 221 -1.27 -24.45 9.48
C ALA A 221 0.14 -24.18 8.97
N LEU A 222 0.88 -23.31 9.64
CA LEU A 222 2.28 -23.02 9.31
C LEU A 222 3.16 -24.25 9.57
N GLN A 223 3.00 -24.92 10.69
CA GLN A 223 3.75 -26.13 11.04
C GLN A 223 3.46 -27.29 10.08
N ALA A 224 2.21 -27.43 9.65
CA ALA A 224 1.78 -28.48 8.74
C ALA A 224 2.18 -28.19 7.27
N GLY A 225 2.64 -26.99 6.95
CA GLY A 225 2.96 -26.60 5.58
C GLY A 225 1.74 -26.20 4.73
N ASP A 226 0.57 -26.04 5.34
CA ASP A 226 -0.65 -25.59 4.64
C ASP A 226 -0.55 -24.12 4.24
N VAL A 227 0.21 -23.33 5.00
CA VAL A 227 0.61 -21.97 4.64
C VAL A 227 2.11 -21.82 4.80
N ASP A 228 2.70 -20.91 4.04
CA ASP A 228 4.13 -20.60 4.07
C ASP A 228 4.45 -19.53 5.13
N MET A 229 3.48 -18.70 5.47
CA MET A 229 3.58 -17.63 6.44
C MET A 229 2.27 -17.47 7.21
N ALA A 230 2.37 -16.94 8.44
CA ALA A 230 1.21 -16.56 9.24
C ALA A 230 1.43 -15.13 9.74
N VAL A 231 0.45 -14.23 9.50
CA VAL A 231 0.57 -12.81 9.83
C VAL A 231 -0.72 -12.28 10.47
N ASN A 232 -0.57 -11.23 11.28
CA ASN A 232 -1.68 -10.38 11.68
C ASN A 232 -1.76 -9.20 10.72
N ILE A 233 -2.99 -8.80 10.37
CA ILE A 233 -3.26 -7.65 9.52
C ILE A 233 -3.68 -6.49 10.41
N GLY A 234 -2.93 -5.39 10.36
CA GLY A 234 -3.23 -4.21 11.13
C GLY A 234 -2.00 -3.63 11.82
N PRO A 235 -2.19 -2.49 12.48
CA PRO A 235 -1.11 -1.85 13.22
C PRO A 235 -0.67 -2.65 14.44
#